data_f737bb13e2039389460c95d13a709736
#
_entry.id   f737bb13e2039389460c95d13a709736
#
_cell.length_a   1.000
_cell.length_b   1.000
_cell.length_c   1.000
_cell.angle_alpha   90.00
_cell.angle_beta   90.00
_cell.angle_gamma   90.00
#
_symmetry.space_group_name_H-M   'P 1'
#
loop_
_entity.id
_entity.type
_entity.pdbx_description
1 polymer ?
#
loop_
_entity_poly.entity_id
_entity_poly.type
_entity_poly.pdbx_seq_one_letter_code
_entity_poly.pdbx_strand_id
1 'polypeptide(L)'
;VTVVEMRSEAAADCNCFHKIAIGMELEKYVTVLTDTKAENITDKGLEGLDKDGNKIFVPADAVICAAGMRSDTTVADMVQKMEIEMYVIGDAVRPNKVTQAIFDGYYIAKYL
;
A
#
# COMPACT_ATOMS: atom_id res chain seq x y z
N VAL A 1 -4.76 -9.32 17.62
CA VAL A 1 -4.58 -8.36 16.51
C VAL A 1 -5.44 -8.80 15.34
N THR A 2 -6.13 -7.83 14.69
CA THR A 2 -6.91 -8.10 13.49
C THR A 2 -6.34 -7.28 12.34
N VAL A 3 -6.09 -7.94 11.20
CA VAL A 3 -5.75 -7.30 9.93
C VAL A 3 -6.98 -7.28 9.05
N VAL A 4 -7.32 -6.09 8.55
CA VAL A 4 -8.41 -5.90 7.58
C VAL A 4 -7.77 -5.62 6.23
N GLU A 5 -7.97 -6.50 5.27
CA GLU A 5 -7.37 -6.46 3.94
C GLU A 5 -8.47 -6.44 2.86
N MET A 6 -8.40 -5.46 1.98
CA MET A 6 -9.37 -5.31 0.90
C MET A 6 -9.22 -6.37 -0.20
N ARG A 7 -8.03 -6.91 -0.38
CA ARG A 7 -7.75 -7.97 -1.34
C ARG A 7 -8.19 -9.33 -0.79
N SER A 8 -8.30 -10.31 -1.67
CA SER A 8 -8.61 -11.70 -1.31
C SER A 8 -7.48 -12.41 -0.57
N GLU A 9 -6.31 -11.78 -0.44
CA GLU A 9 -5.13 -12.36 0.19
C GLU A 9 -4.28 -11.29 0.86
N ALA A 10 -3.87 -11.54 2.10
CA ALA A 10 -2.90 -10.70 2.80
C ALA A 10 -1.50 -10.85 2.20
N ALA A 11 -0.73 -9.76 2.20
CA ALA A 11 0.63 -9.72 1.66
C ALA A 11 0.75 -10.20 0.20
N ALA A 12 -0.27 -9.94 -0.63
CA ALA A 12 -0.37 -10.41 -2.01
C ALA A 12 0.79 -9.93 -2.91
N ASP A 13 1.43 -8.82 -2.57
CA ASP A 13 2.55 -8.21 -3.31
C ASP A 13 3.94 -8.60 -2.77
N CYS A 14 4.00 -9.44 -1.73
CA CYS A 14 5.25 -9.99 -1.24
C CYS A 14 5.84 -11.03 -2.21
N ASN A 15 7.17 -11.16 -2.21
CA ASN A 15 7.79 -12.29 -2.91
C ASN A 15 7.40 -13.62 -2.23
N CYS A 16 7.51 -14.72 -2.96
CA CYS A 16 7.01 -16.02 -2.53
C CYS A 16 7.61 -16.51 -1.18
N PHE A 17 8.88 -16.26 -0.91
CA PHE A 17 9.51 -16.69 0.34
C PHE A 17 9.03 -15.87 1.54
N HIS A 18 8.99 -14.55 1.41
CA HIS A 18 8.48 -13.68 2.46
C HIS A 18 7.00 -13.94 2.74
N LYS A 19 6.22 -14.23 1.69
CA LYS A 19 4.79 -14.54 1.82
C LYS A 19 4.55 -15.79 2.67
N ILE A 20 5.34 -16.85 2.46
CA ILE A 20 5.25 -18.07 3.26
C ILE A 20 5.57 -17.76 4.74
N ALA A 21 6.67 -17.06 5.00
CA ALA A 21 7.07 -16.72 6.36
C ALA A 21 6.02 -15.85 7.08
N ILE A 22 5.51 -14.81 6.40
CA ILE A 22 4.46 -13.95 6.94
C ILE A 22 3.17 -14.73 7.18
N GLY A 23 2.77 -15.60 6.24
CA GLY A 23 1.57 -16.44 6.37
C GLY A 23 1.61 -17.31 7.63
N MET A 24 2.74 -17.96 7.89
CA MET A 24 2.94 -18.78 9.09
C MET A 24 2.80 -17.98 10.40
N GLU A 25 3.24 -16.73 10.43
CA GLU A 25 3.10 -15.87 11.61
C GLU A 25 1.68 -15.30 11.74
N LEU A 26 1.07 -14.93 10.62
CA LEU A 26 -0.33 -14.45 10.62
C LEU A 26 -1.29 -15.52 11.16
N GLU A 27 -1.15 -16.77 10.70
CA GLU A 27 -2.00 -17.87 11.16
C GLU A 27 -1.93 -18.11 12.68
N LYS A 28 -0.77 -17.84 13.30
CA LYS A 28 -0.57 -18.07 14.74
C LYS A 28 -1.13 -16.96 15.63
N TYR A 29 -1.02 -15.71 15.19
CA TYR A 29 -1.17 -14.57 16.10
C TYR A 29 -2.20 -13.54 15.65
N VAL A 30 -2.72 -13.66 14.44
CA VAL A 30 -3.51 -12.60 13.82
C VAL A 30 -4.79 -13.14 13.20
N THR A 31 -5.91 -12.47 13.46
CA THR A 31 -7.12 -12.68 12.68
C THR A 31 -7.03 -11.86 11.41
N VAL A 32 -7.14 -12.49 10.24
CA VAL A 32 -7.09 -11.82 8.95
C VAL A 32 -8.48 -11.83 8.31
N LEU A 33 -9.02 -10.64 8.06
CA LEU A 33 -10.28 -10.44 7.34
C LEU A 33 -9.93 -9.96 5.93
N THR A 34 -9.91 -10.88 4.98
CA THR A 34 -9.73 -10.60 3.55
C THR A 34 -11.04 -10.17 2.89
N ASP A 35 -10.96 -9.67 1.66
CA ASP A 35 -12.11 -9.17 0.89
C ASP A 35 -12.95 -8.16 1.69
N THR A 36 -12.29 -7.43 2.58
CA THR A 36 -12.93 -6.54 3.53
C THR A 36 -12.40 -5.12 3.38
N LYS A 37 -13.25 -4.21 2.98
CA LYS A 37 -12.89 -2.80 2.79
C LYS A 37 -13.12 -2.01 4.08
N ALA A 38 -12.05 -1.44 4.63
CA ALA A 38 -12.16 -0.46 5.71
C ALA A 38 -12.78 0.83 5.18
N GLU A 39 -13.78 1.37 5.89
CA GLU A 39 -14.47 2.60 5.49
C GLU A 39 -14.31 3.73 6.48
N ASN A 40 -14.36 3.43 7.77
CA ASN A 40 -14.33 4.45 8.81
C ASN A 40 -13.60 3.96 10.06
N ILE A 41 -12.92 4.86 10.75
CA ILE A 41 -12.29 4.63 12.04
C ILE A 41 -13.04 5.46 13.07
N THR A 42 -13.50 4.81 14.14
CA THR A 42 -14.23 5.42 15.24
C THR A 42 -13.45 5.25 16.55
N ASP A 43 -13.91 5.93 17.61
CA ASP A 43 -13.33 5.78 18.95
C ASP A 43 -13.45 4.34 19.53
N LYS A 44 -14.22 3.48 18.88
CA LYS A 44 -14.48 2.11 19.34
C LYS A 44 -13.86 1.04 18.45
N GLY A 45 -13.30 1.42 17.30
CA GLY A 45 -12.73 0.48 16.36
C GLY A 45 -12.95 0.89 14.90
N LEU A 46 -12.90 -0.08 14.02
CA LEU A 46 -12.97 0.09 12.56
C LEU A 46 -14.30 -0.44 12.03
N GLU A 47 -14.93 0.35 11.18
CA GLU A 47 -16.12 -0.02 10.41
C GLU A 47 -15.71 -0.31 8.96
N GLY A 48 -16.32 -1.31 8.35
CA GLY A 48 -16.02 -1.69 6.98
C GLY A 48 -17.14 -2.49 6.33
N LEU A 49 -16.87 -2.95 5.11
CA LEU A 49 -17.76 -3.79 4.33
C LEU A 49 -17.05 -5.08 3.93
N ASP A 50 -17.75 -6.20 4.04
CA ASP A 50 -17.28 -7.47 3.50
C ASP A 50 -17.50 -7.54 1.96
N LYS A 51 -17.10 -8.66 1.35
CA LYS A 51 -17.26 -8.90 -0.10
C LYS A 51 -18.72 -8.85 -0.58
N ASP A 52 -19.67 -9.12 0.30
CA ASP A 52 -21.10 -9.16 0.00
C ASP A 52 -21.80 -7.82 0.28
N GLY A 53 -21.02 -6.81 0.72
CA GLY A 53 -21.49 -5.47 1.06
C GLY A 53 -22.13 -5.35 2.44
N ASN A 54 -21.98 -6.37 3.29
CA ASN A 54 -22.49 -6.30 4.63
C ASN A 54 -21.56 -5.47 5.52
N LYS A 55 -22.15 -4.69 6.42
CA LYS A 55 -21.38 -3.93 7.39
C LYS A 55 -20.72 -4.83 8.41
N ILE A 56 -19.45 -4.61 8.63
CA ILE A 56 -18.66 -5.24 9.68
C ILE A 56 -18.16 -4.19 10.66
N PHE A 57 -17.94 -4.61 11.90
CA PHE A 57 -17.30 -3.80 12.93
C PHE A 57 -16.19 -4.60 13.61
N VAL A 58 -14.99 -4.05 13.65
CA VAL A 58 -13.83 -4.62 14.33
C VAL A 58 -13.50 -3.74 15.54
N PRO A 59 -13.76 -4.19 16.78
CA PRO A 59 -13.42 -3.42 17.97
C PRO A 59 -11.90 -3.31 18.11
N ALA A 60 -11.42 -2.11 18.45
CA ALA A 60 -10.00 -1.84 18.61
C ALA A 60 -9.75 -0.60 19.46
N ASP A 61 -8.75 -0.67 20.35
CA ASP A 61 -8.26 0.47 21.13
C ASP A 61 -7.25 1.31 20.33
N ALA A 62 -6.66 0.72 19.29
CA ALA A 62 -5.73 1.40 18.38
C ALA A 62 -5.88 0.85 16.96
N VAL A 63 -5.81 1.71 15.97
CA VAL A 63 -5.85 1.34 14.54
C VAL A 63 -4.59 1.85 13.86
N ILE A 64 -3.88 0.94 13.19
CA ILE A 64 -2.72 1.27 12.37
C ILE A 64 -3.16 1.26 10.91
N CYS A 65 -3.03 2.42 10.25
CA CYS A 65 -3.36 2.55 8.84
C CYS A 65 -2.14 2.19 7.98
N ALA A 66 -2.26 1.11 7.21
CA ALA A 66 -1.25 0.63 6.26
C ALA A 66 -1.87 0.51 4.84
N ALA A 67 -2.64 1.50 4.43
CA ALA A 67 -3.46 1.49 3.21
C ALA A 67 -2.67 1.76 1.90
N GLY A 68 -1.35 1.58 1.93
CA GLY A 68 -0.48 1.76 0.77
C GLY A 68 0.08 3.19 0.63
N MET A 69 0.62 3.46 -0.54
CA MET A 69 1.26 4.74 -0.88
C MET A 69 0.65 5.33 -2.14
N ARG A 70 0.70 6.65 -2.23
CA ARG A 70 0.27 7.42 -3.39
C ARG A 70 1.42 8.26 -3.89
N SER A 71 1.56 8.39 -5.22
CA SER A 71 2.54 9.29 -5.83
C SER A 71 2.25 10.74 -5.42
N ASP A 72 3.34 11.47 -5.09
CA ASP A 72 3.30 12.90 -4.91
C ASP A 72 4.04 13.57 -6.07
N THR A 73 3.30 14.28 -6.92
CA THR A 73 3.81 14.97 -8.11
C THR A 73 4.03 16.46 -7.89
N THR A 74 3.87 16.96 -6.66
CA THR A 74 3.90 18.40 -6.36
C THR A 74 5.15 19.08 -6.90
N VAL A 75 6.34 18.48 -6.67
CA VAL A 75 7.61 19.04 -7.16
C VAL A 75 7.70 18.95 -8.69
N ALA A 76 7.29 17.82 -9.27
CA ALA A 76 7.29 17.63 -10.72
C ALA A 76 6.40 18.67 -11.40
N ASP A 77 5.20 18.92 -10.88
CA ASP A 77 4.25 19.91 -11.40
C ASP A 77 4.79 21.35 -11.30
N MET A 78 5.59 21.63 -10.27
CA MET A 78 6.26 22.93 -10.11
C MET A 78 7.38 23.11 -11.14
N VAL A 79 8.24 22.13 -11.32
CA VAL A 79 9.38 22.18 -12.26
C VAL A 79 8.91 22.20 -13.71
N GLN A 80 7.83 21.50 -14.04
CA GLN A 80 7.26 21.50 -15.38
C GLN A 80 6.89 22.91 -15.87
N LYS A 81 6.50 23.80 -14.96
CA LYS A 81 6.17 25.20 -15.28
C LYS A 81 7.39 26.07 -15.59
N MET A 82 8.59 25.57 -15.31
CA MET A 82 9.84 26.29 -15.49
C MET A 82 10.47 26.10 -16.87
N GLU A 83 9.85 25.28 -17.76
CA GLU A 83 10.35 24.94 -19.08
C GLU A 83 11.77 24.31 -19.07
N ILE A 84 12.10 23.62 -17.97
CA ILE A 84 13.37 22.91 -17.81
C ILE A 84 13.14 21.45 -18.26
N GLU A 85 14.12 20.89 -18.96
CA GLU A 85 14.11 19.46 -19.28
C GLU A 85 14.07 18.64 -17.97
N MET A 86 13.07 17.80 -17.83
CA MET A 86 12.80 17.07 -16.59
C MET A 86 12.34 15.66 -16.87
N TYR A 87 12.81 14.75 -16.05
CA TYR A 87 12.39 13.35 -16.04
C TYR A 87 11.82 13.01 -14.66
N VAL A 88 10.58 12.55 -14.63
CA VAL A 88 9.93 12.06 -13.39
C VAL A 88 10.16 10.56 -13.29
N ILE A 89 10.68 10.09 -12.17
CA ILE A 89 11.06 8.68 -11.97
C ILE A 89 10.66 8.20 -10.57
N GLY A 90 10.74 6.88 -10.37
CA GLY A 90 10.51 6.25 -9.07
C GLY A 90 9.11 6.48 -8.51
N ASP A 91 9.01 6.69 -7.21
CA ASP A 91 7.74 6.79 -6.49
C ASP A 91 6.90 8.02 -6.89
N ALA A 92 7.51 9.04 -7.46
CA ALA A 92 6.79 10.18 -8.00
C ALA A 92 5.93 9.79 -9.23
N VAL A 93 6.33 8.78 -9.99
CA VAL A 93 5.52 8.19 -11.07
C VAL A 93 4.55 7.16 -10.50
N ARG A 94 5.08 6.19 -9.76
CA ARG A 94 4.32 5.10 -9.17
C ARG A 94 5.05 4.50 -7.98
N PRO A 95 4.51 4.57 -6.77
CA PRO A 95 5.10 3.92 -5.61
C PRO A 95 5.36 2.44 -5.86
N ASN A 96 6.61 2.03 -5.64
CA ASN A 96 7.05 0.66 -5.90
C ASN A 96 8.24 0.30 -4.98
N LYS A 97 8.92 -0.80 -5.29
CA LYS A 97 10.12 -1.25 -4.56
C LYS A 97 11.34 -0.41 -4.97
N VAL A 98 12.31 -0.31 -4.08
CA VAL A 98 13.58 0.40 -4.29
C VAL A 98 14.26 0.01 -5.60
N THR A 99 14.20 -1.28 -5.97
CA THR A 99 14.75 -1.80 -7.23
C THR A 99 14.21 -1.04 -8.45
N GLN A 100 12.91 -0.77 -8.50
CA GLN A 100 12.31 -0.04 -9.62
C GLN A 100 12.83 1.40 -9.69
N ALA A 101 12.92 2.10 -8.57
CA ALA A 101 13.44 3.46 -8.54
C ALA A 101 14.91 3.53 -9.01
N ILE A 102 15.72 2.53 -8.63
CA ILE A 102 17.12 2.43 -9.10
C ILE A 102 17.16 2.17 -10.62
N PHE A 103 16.33 1.28 -11.13
CA PHE A 103 16.25 1.01 -12.58
C PHE A 103 15.83 2.24 -13.35
N ASP A 104 14.81 2.94 -12.91
CA ASP A 104 14.32 4.16 -13.57
C ASP A 104 15.44 5.19 -13.66
N GLY A 105 16.17 5.45 -12.55
CA GLY A 105 17.30 6.37 -12.51
C GLY A 105 18.45 5.94 -13.44
N TYR A 106 18.80 4.65 -13.44
CA TYR A 106 19.84 4.12 -14.29
C TYR A 106 19.49 4.27 -15.77
N TYR A 107 18.27 3.93 -16.17
CA TYR A 107 17.86 4.02 -17.57
C TYR A 107 17.83 5.45 -18.07
N ILE A 108 17.30 6.39 -17.30
CA ILE A 108 17.30 7.80 -17.69
C ILE A 108 18.73 8.30 -17.83
N ALA A 109 19.59 8.10 -16.82
CA ALA A 109 20.97 8.56 -16.86
C ALA A 109 21.82 7.94 -17.99
N LYS A 110 21.44 6.76 -18.49
CA LYS A 110 22.15 6.10 -19.61
C LYS A 110 21.85 6.76 -20.96
N TYR A 111 20.70 7.39 -21.11
CA TYR A 111 20.24 7.93 -22.40
C TYR A 111 20.18 9.47 -22.43
N LEU A 112 20.64 10.12 -21.36
CA LEU A 112 20.99 11.55 -21.32
C LEU A 112 22.39 11.76 -21.90
#